data_dbe103a1f633d2eeea8131e04a77b50a
#
_entry.id   dbe103a1f633d2eeea8131e04a77b50a
#
_cell.length_a   1.000
_cell.length_b   1.000
_cell.length_c   1.000
_cell.angle_alpha   90.00
_cell.angle_beta   90.00
_cell.angle_gamma   90.00
#
_symmetry.space_group_name_H-M   'P 1'
#
loop_
_entity.id
_entity.type
_entity.pdbx_description
1 polymer ?
#
loop_
_entity_poly.entity_id
_entity_poly.type
_entity_poly.pdbx_seq_one_letter_code
_entity_poly.pdbx_strand_id
1 'polypeptide(L)'
;MRFVALLLLTAAALGTAATPMLAVRGPQRVQVTALEFEYRLSRLSVRQGPALIELVNYGEDEHNLVLRRVGGTKRWRIAKILPGSHATLALRLRPGLYRLQCMVADHSARGMRATLRVRR
;
A
#
# COMPACT_ATOMS: atom_id res chain seq x y z
N MET A 1 -51.48 -49.53 -40.85
CA MET A 1 -51.20 -48.77 -39.63
C MET A 1 -49.71 -48.54 -39.52
N ARG A 2 -49.22 -47.35 -39.73
CA ARG A 2 -47.79 -46.97 -39.61
C ARG A 2 -47.62 -46.21 -38.38
N PHE A 3 -46.90 -46.71 -37.35
CA PHE A 3 -46.54 -46.01 -36.17
C PHE A 3 -45.27 -45.19 -36.43
N VAL A 4 -45.36 -43.87 -36.39
CA VAL A 4 -44.22 -42.97 -36.45
C VAL A 4 -43.74 -42.75 -35.00
N ALA A 5 -42.56 -43.29 -34.68
CA ALA A 5 -41.90 -43.04 -33.37
C ALA A 5 -41.21 -41.68 -33.41
N LEU A 6 -41.67 -40.78 -32.59
CA LEU A 6 -41.11 -39.43 -32.40
C LEU A 6 -39.94 -39.55 -31.40
N LEU A 7 -38.68 -39.45 -31.87
CA LEU A 7 -37.51 -39.33 -31.00
C LEU A 7 -37.36 -37.91 -30.46
N LEU A 8 -37.59 -37.74 -29.16
CA LEU A 8 -37.26 -36.51 -28.47
C LEU A 8 -35.76 -36.47 -28.13
N LEU A 9 -35.02 -35.61 -28.83
CA LEU A 9 -33.64 -35.29 -28.45
C LEU A 9 -33.66 -34.30 -27.30
N THR A 10 -33.29 -34.73 -26.10
CA THR A 10 -33.01 -33.83 -24.98
C THR A 10 -31.59 -33.28 -25.08
N ALA A 11 -31.44 -32.01 -25.42
CA ALA A 11 -30.16 -31.33 -25.40
C ALA A 11 -29.79 -30.99 -23.94
N ALA A 12 -28.76 -31.68 -23.42
CA ALA A 12 -28.17 -31.34 -22.12
C ALA A 12 -27.28 -30.09 -22.29
N ALA A 13 -27.71 -28.96 -21.72
CA ALA A 13 -26.88 -27.75 -21.65
C ALA A 13 -25.78 -27.96 -20.62
N LEU A 14 -24.52 -28.13 -21.08
CA LEU A 14 -23.34 -28.06 -20.21
C LEU A 14 -23.13 -26.60 -19.78
N GLY A 15 -23.59 -26.28 -18.58
CA GLY A 15 -23.28 -25.00 -17.94
C GLY A 15 -21.80 -24.94 -17.57
N THR A 16 -21.04 -24.13 -18.25
CA THR A 16 -19.65 -23.82 -17.86
C THR A 16 -19.69 -22.98 -16.60
N ALA A 17 -19.42 -23.56 -15.44
CA ALA A 17 -19.22 -22.85 -14.19
C ALA A 17 -17.94 -22.02 -14.31
N ALA A 18 -18.08 -20.70 -14.47
CA ALA A 18 -16.93 -19.78 -14.39
C ALA A 18 -16.43 -19.76 -12.95
N THR A 19 -15.23 -20.31 -12.72
CA THR A 19 -14.53 -20.19 -11.44
C THR A 19 -14.22 -18.72 -11.20
N PRO A 20 -14.61 -18.14 -10.04
CA PRO A 20 -14.27 -16.75 -9.73
C PRO A 20 -12.76 -16.64 -9.59
N MET A 21 -12.13 -15.94 -10.52
CA MET A 21 -10.72 -15.62 -10.47
C MET A 21 -10.53 -14.60 -9.34
N LEU A 22 -9.92 -15.04 -8.22
CA LEU A 22 -9.57 -14.16 -7.12
C LEU A 22 -8.58 -13.11 -7.64
N ALA A 23 -9.04 -11.88 -7.78
CA ALA A 23 -8.19 -10.77 -8.20
C ALA A 23 -7.08 -10.57 -7.16
N VAL A 24 -5.82 -10.87 -7.53
CA VAL A 24 -4.65 -10.57 -6.71
C VAL A 24 -4.52 -9.06 -6.64
N ARG A 25 -4.83 -8.49 -5.48
CA ARG A 25 -4.69 -7.05 -5.25
C ARG A 25 -3.21 -6.69 -5.18
N GLY A 26 -2.78 -5.76 -6.00
CA GLY A 26 -1.43 -5.21 -5.98
C GLY A 26 -1.09 -4.53 -4.65
N PRO A 27 0.19 -4.16 -4.44
CA PRO A 27 0.64 -3.52 -3.22
C PRO A 27 -0.09 -2.19 -2.99
N GLN A 28 -0.36 -1.88 -1.71
CA GLN A 28 -0.86 -0.56 -1.31
C GLN A 28 0.23 0.47 -1.56
N ARG A 29 -0.12 1.63 -2.13
CA ARG A 29 0.83 2.71 -2.37
C ARG A 29 0.51 3.91 -1.47
N VAL A 30 1.55 4.43 -0.80
CA VAL A 30 1.48 5.66 -0.02
C VAL A 30 2.66 6.54 -0.43
N GLN A 31 2.35 7.72 -0.96
CA GLN A 31 3.35 8.75 -1.15
C GLN A 31 3.44 9.60 0.11
N VAL A 32 4.65 9.82 0.56
CA VAL A 32 5.01 10.73 1.64
C VAL A 32 5.73 11.92 1.02
N THR A 33 5.06 13.05 0.94
CA THR A 33 5.65 14.30 0.48
C THR A 33 6.36 14.96 1.65
N ALA A 34 7.67 15.19 1.50
CA ALA A 34 8.50 15.88 2.47
C ALA A 34 8.65 17.35 2.10
N LEU A 35 8.37 18.23 3.07
CA LEU A 35 8.56 19.69 3.06
C LEU A 35 9.27 20.07 4.35
N GLU A 36 9.68 21.32 4.51
CA GLU A 36 10.19 21.87 5.77
C GLU A 36 9.02 22.30 6.68
N PHE A 37 8.74 21.70 7.74
CA PHE A 37 9.16 20.47 8.42
C PHE A 37 7.93 19.61 8.63
N GLU A 38 7.42 19.07 7.55
CA GLU A 38 6.19 18.28 7.58
C GLU A 38 6.25 17.10 6.59
N TYR A 39 5.47 16.07 6.89
CA TYR A 39 5.11 15.02 5.96
C TYR A 39 3.64 15.12 5.60
N ARG A 40 3.35 15.08 4.30
CA ARG A 40 1.98 14.92 3.78
C ARG A 40 1.86 13.54 3.16
N LEU A 41 0.90 12.76 3.66
CA LEU A 41 0.63 11.41 3.14
C LEU A 41 -0.51 11.47 2.15
N SER A 42 -0.34 10.80 1.01
CA SER A 42 -1.41 10.62 0.00
C SER A 42 -2.61 9.83 0.55
N ARG A 43 -2.38 9.01 1.59
CA ARG A 43 -3.39 8.22 2.30
C ARG A 43 -3.04 8.14 3.78
N LEU A 44 -4.00 8.43 4.64
CA LEU A 44 -3.84 8.30 6.10
C LEU A 44 -4.15 6.88 6.60
N SER A 45 -4.77 6.05 5.76
CA SER A 45 -5.13 4.67 6.09
C SER A 45 -5.01 3.76 4.87
N VAL A 46 -4.43 2.59 5.08
CA VAL A 46 -4.29 1.52 4.08
C VAL A 46 -4.67 0.17 4.67
N ARG A 47 -4.81 -0.85 3.82
CA ARG A 47 -5.00 -2.24 4.27
C ARG A 47 -3.66 -2.89 4.59
N GLN A 48 -3.71 -3.91 5.43
CA GLN A 48 -2.55 -4.79 5.67
C GLN A 48 -2.08 -5.47 4.38
N GLY A 49 -0.84 -5.90 4.35
CA GLY A 49 -0.24 -6.65 3.25
C GLY A 49 0.90 -5.91 2.58
N PRO A 50 1.26 -6.30 1.34
CA PRO A 50 2.33 -5.67 0.60
C PRO A 50 2.06 -4.17 0.40
N ALA A 51 3.09 -3.34 0.61
CA ALA A 51 2.99 -1.90 0.45
C ALA A 51 4.27 -1.31 -0.14
N LEU A 52 4.10 -0.21 -0.86
CA LEU A 52 5.16 0.64 -1.36
C LEU A 52 4.98 2.03 -0.72
N ILE A 53 5.97 2.44 0.05
CA ILE A 53 6.03 3.78 0.65
C ILE A 53 7.05 4.57 -0.15
N GLU A 54 6.62 5.62 -0.82
CA GLU A 54 7.47 6.50 -1.61
C GLU A 54 7.69 7.82 -0.88
N LEU A 55 8.93 8.15 -0.58
CA LEU A 55 9.31 9.47 -0.10
C LEU A 55 9.66 10.35 -1.30
N VAL A 56 9.00 11.50 -1.42
CA VAL A 56 9.29 12.51 -2.43
C VAL A 56 9.67 13.80 -1.71
N ASN A 57 10.85 14.32 -2.01
CA ASN A 57 11.35 15.55 -1.38
C ASN A 57 11.03 16.77 -2.25
N TYR A 58 10.03 17.53 -1.85
CA TYR A 58 9.68 18.83 -2.43
C TYR A 58 10.17 20.01 -1.59
N GLY A 59 10.96 19.75 -0.56
CA GLY A 59 11.57 20.76 0.28
C GLY A 59 12.91 21.26 -0.28
N GLU A 60 13.56 22.13 0.49
CA GLU A 60 14.89 22.69 0.20
C GLU A 60 16.00 21.94 0.95
N ASP A 61 15.67 21.26 2.04
CA ASP A 61 16.60 20.46 2.84
C ASP A 61 16.61 18.99 2.39
N GLU A 62 17.66 18.26 2.78
CA GLU A 62 17.66 16.80 2.71
C GLU A 62 16.67 16.22 3.73
N HIS A 63 15.93 15.20 3.35
CA HIS A 63 15.01 14.48 4.21
C HIS A 63 15.22 12.97 4.10
N ASN A 64 14.92 12.26 5.18
CA ASN A 64 14.85 10.80 5.19
C ASN A 64 13.50 10.36 5.76
N LEU A 65 13.28 9.06 5.83
CA LEU A 65 12.07 8.50 6.45
C LEU A 65 12.45 7.32 7.33
N VAL A 66 12.00 7.35 8.57
CA VAL A 66 12.01 6.19 9.46
C VAL A 66 10.56 5.84 9.79
N LEU A 67 10.18 4.59 9.51
CA LEU A 67 8.85 4.05 9.75
C LEU A 67 8.94 3.00 10.85
N ARG A 68 8.06 3.08 11.86
CA ARG A 68 7.97 2.11 12.96
C ARG A 68 6.51 1.88 13.36
N ARG A 69 6.12 0.62 13.49
CA ARG A 69 4.83 0.27 14.07
C ARG A 69 4.82 0.58 15.57
N VAL A 70 3.77 1.21 16.08
CA VAL A 70 3.59 1.45 17.51
C VAL A 70 3.52 0.11 18.25
N GLY A 71 4.32 -0.03 19.31
CA GLY A 71 4.48 -1.29 20.05
C GLY A 71 5.44 -2.30 19.41
N GLY A 72 5.97 -2.00 18.22
CA GLY A 72 6.98 -2.82 17.55
C GLY A 72 8.39 -2.28 17.73
N THR A 73 9.39 -3.13 17.48
CA THR A 73 10.81 -2.77 17.56
C THR A 73 11.44 -2.57 16.19
N LYS A 74 10.89 -3.21 15.16
CA LYS A 74 11.41 -3.11 13.80
C LYS A 74 11.25 -1.71 13.22
N ARG A 75 12.29 -1.22 12.59
CA ARG A 75 12.33 0.05 11.87
C ARG A 75 12.64 -0.20 10.40
N TRP A 76 11.89 0.46 9.52
CA TRP A 76 12.19 0.53 8.09
C TRP A 76 12.67 1.92 7.78
N ARG A 77 13.58 2.06 6.81
CA ARG A 77 14.23 3.33 6.52
C ARG A 77 14.31 3.58 5.02
N ILE A 78 14.10 4.84 4.66
CA ILE A 78 14.60 5.42 3.42
C ILE A 78 15.73 6.36 3.81
N ALA A 79 16.92 6.19 3.22
CA ALA A 79 18.06 7.05 3.45
C ALA A 79 17.77 8.50 3.04
N LYS A 80 18.62 9.43 3.44
CA LYS A 80 18.51 10.82 3.04
C LYS A 80 18.46 10.97 1.53
N ILE A 81 17.51 11.74 1.05
CA ILE A 81 17.36 12.12 -0.35
C ILE A 81 17.46 13.63 -0.51
N LEU A 82 18.04 14.04 -1.62
CA LEU A 82 18.19 15.45 -1.98
C LEU A 82 16.85 16.08 -2.38
N PRO A 83 16.71 17.42 -2.30
CA PRO A 83 15.60 18.14 -2.90
C PRO A 83 15.33 17.71 -4.36
N GLY A 84 14.06 17.52 -4.70
CA GLY A 84 13.63 17.04 -6.02
C GLY A 84 13.79 15.54 -6.27
N SER A 85 14.38 14.80 -5.34
CA SER A 85 14.57 13.34 -5.44
C SER A 85 13.42 12.57 -4.80
N HIS A 86 13.34 11.29 -5.13
CA HIS A 86 12.42 10.34 -4.51
C HIS A 86 13.09 8.98 -4.28
N ALA A 87 12.54 8.21 -3.37
CA ALA A 87 12.96 6.82 -3.12
C ALA A 87 11.76 6.01 -2.61
N THR A 88 11.75 4.72 -2.90
CA THR A 88 10.65 3.81 -2.55
C THR A 88 11.14 2.70 -1.64
N LEU A 89 10.34 2.42 -0.62
CA LEU A 89 10.51 1.33 0.32
C LEU A 89 9.40 0.31 0.10
N ALA A 90 9.76 -0.93 -0.19
CA ALA A 90 8.82 -2.06 -0.24
C ALA A 90 8.83 -2.78 1.11
N LEU A 91 7.64 -3.00 1.69
CA LEU A 91 7.50 -3.69 2.96
C LEU A 91 6.14 -4.38 3.04
N ARG A 92 5.98 -5.24 4.07
CA ARG A 92 4.69 -5.83 4.41
C ARG A 92 4.16 -5.19 5.67
N LEU A 93 3.02 -4.53 5.57
CA LEU A 93 2.36 -3.86 6.68
C LEU A 93 1.45 -4.83 7.46
N ARG A 94 1.54 -4.79 8.79
CA ARG A 94 0.63 -5.45 9.73
C ARG A 94 -0.37 -4.43 10.28
N PRO A 95 -1.57 -4.84 10.73
CA PRO A 95 -2.53 -3.91 11.34
C PRO A 95 -1.93 -3.14 12.50
N GLY A 96 -2.31 -1.88 12.64
CA GLY A 96 -1.88 -0.99 13.71
C GLY A 96 -1.53 0.41 13.21
N LEU A 97 -0.94 1.19 14.10
CA LEU A 97 -0.46 2.53 13.78
C LEU A 97 1.04 2.50 13.49
N TYR A 98 1.45 3.22 12.48
CA TYR A 98 2.85 3.41 12.12
C TYR A 98 3.21 4.88 12.28
N ARG A 99 4.30 5.14 12.97
CA ARG A 99 4.89 6.48 13.07
C ARG A 99 5.96 6.66 12.03
N LEU A 100 5.88 7.76 11.32
CA LEU A 100 6.82 8.21 10.32
C LEU A 100 7.56 9.42 10.89
N GLN A 101 8.89 9.45 10.79
CA GLN A 101 9.73 10.52 11.30
C GLN A 101 10.89 10.80 10.35
N CYS A 102 11.22 12.07 10.17
CA CYS A 102 12.50 12.49 9.62
C CYS A 102 13.53 12.57 10.74
N MET A 103 14.65 11.85 10.57
CA MET A 103 15.73 11.81 11.55
C MET A 103 16.93 12.70 11.15
N VAL A 104 16.75 13.58 10.17
CA VAL A 104 17.74 14.56 9.77
C VAL A 104 17.71 15.72 10.78
N ALA A 105 18.87 16.05 11.37
CA ALA A 105 19.02 17.16 12.32
C ALA A 105 17.86 17.21 13.35
N ASP A 106 17.24 18.36 13.55
CA ASP A 106 16.11 18.60 14.45
C ASP A 106 14.74 18.56 13.77
N HIS A 107 14.66 18.05 12.53
CA HIS A 107 13.44 18.09 11.71
C HIS A 107 12.24 17.43 12.40
N SER A 108 12.45 16.27 13.07
CA SER A 108 11.38 15.60 13.82
C SER A 108 10.87 16.46 14.99
N ALA A 109 11.76 17.14 15.70
CA ALA A 109 11.38 18.07 16.79
C ALA A 109 10.58 19.27 16.27
N ARG A 110 10.83 19.70 15.04
CA ARG A 110 10.09 20.76 14.36
C ARG A 110 8.75 20.34 13.80
N GLY A 111 8.36 19.08 13.95
CA GLY A 111 7.05 18.58 13.53
C GLY A 111 7.07 17.64 12.34
N MET A 112 8.23 17.29 11.80
CA MET A 112 8.35 16.40 10.63
C MET A 112 8.09 14.95 11.00
N ARG A 113 6.83 14.69 11.30
CA ARG A 113 6.26 13.40 11.75
C ARG A 113 4.88 13.20 11.15
N ALA A 114 4.50 11.95 10.96
CA ALA A 114 3.16 11.59 10.52
C ALA A 114 2.76 10.22 11.08
N THR A 115 1.48 9.90 10.95
CA THR A 115 0.93 8.60 11.36
C THR A 115 0.16 7.98 10.20
N LEU A 116 0.45 6.72 9.92
CA LEU A 116 -0.28 5.89 8.96
C LEU A 116 -1.05 4.80 9.71
N ARG A 117 -2.35 4.70 9.47
CA ARG A 117 -3.19 3.63 10.02
C ARG A 117 -3.22 2.45 9.06
N VAL A 118 -2.95 1.25 9.57
CA VAL A 118 -3.08 0.01 8.80
C VAL A 118 -4.26 -0.79 9.34
N ARG A 119 -5.23 -1.08 8.49
CA ARG A 119 -6.44 -1.84 8.78
C ARG A 119 -6.29 -3.30 8.34
N ARG A 120 -7.08 -4.17 8.93
CA ARG A 120 -7.29 -5.55 8.46
C ARG A 120 -8.00 -5.59 7.12
#